data_50003b167b43fce13099fb6bb5d84407
#
_entry.id   50003b167b43fce13099fb6bb5d84407
#
_cell.length_a   1.000
_cell.length_b   1.000
_cell.length_c   1.000
_cell.angle_alpha   90.00
_cell.angle_beta   90.00
_cell.angle_gamma   90.00
#
_symmetry.space_group_name_H-M   'P 1'
#
loop_
_entity.id
_entity.type
_entity.pdbx_description
1 polymer ?
#
loop_
_entity_poly.entity_id
_entity_poly.type
_entity_poly.pdbx_seq_one_letter_code
_entity_poly.pdbx_strand_id
1 'polypeptide(L)'
;MGGIVYAYELGRQLGKRAIFTERVDNVMTLKRFSIKPGERCIIAEDVVTTGISSLETKRVIEEAGGVCLGIACVVDRTKADAPSPIPIVASAAKLDLPNYLPEECPICAEGKLPLVHLGSRKMKEQAKQTL
;
A
#
# COMPACT_ATOMS: atom_id res chain seq x y z
N MET A 1 -4.38 5.68 -2.45
CA MET A 1 -5.39 6.56 -1.81
C MET A 1 -6.28 5.83 -0.79
N GLY A 2 -6.38 4.50 -0.85
CA GLY A 2 -7.20 3.71 0.07
C GLY A 2 -6.85 3.91 1.54
N GLY A 3 -5.57 3.96 1.87
CA GLY A 3 -5.10 4.17 3.24
C GLY A 3 -5.48 5.50 3.90
N ILE A 4 -5.87 6.55 3.13
CA ILE A 4 -6.16 7.88 3.70
C ILE A 4 -7.36 7.84 4.63
N VAL A 5 -8.44 7.19 4.22
CA VAL A 5 -9.68 7.09 5.02
C VAL A 5 -9.40 6.29 6.29
N TYR A 6 -8.66 5.20 6.16
CA TYR A 6 -8.25 4.38 7.30
C TYR A 6 -7.32 5.16 8.24
N ALA A 7 -6.34 5.89 7.72
CA ALA A 7 -5.45 6.74 8.53
C ALA A 7 -6.22 7.79 9.32
N TYR A 8 -7.20 8.44 8.68
CA TYR A 8 -8.06 9.43 9.34
C TYR A 8 -8.84 8.80 10.50
N GLU A 9 -9.52 7.68 10.25
CA GLU A 9 -10.32 7.02 11.28
C GLU A 9 -9.45 6.46 12.42
N LEU A 10 -8.33 5.84 12.10
CA LEU A 10 -7.37 5.36 13.09
C LEU A 10 -6.85 6.51 13.96
N GLY A 11 -6.48 7.62 13.34
CA GLY A 11 -6.06 8.84 14.04
C GLY A 11 -7.14 9.39 14.95
N ARG A 12 -8.38 9.44 14.47
CA ARG A 12 -9.55 9.88 15.23
C ARG A 12 -9.77 9.01 16.48
N GLN A 13 -9.74 7.69 16.32
CA GLN A 13 -9.94 6.74 17.41
C GLN A 13 -8.82 6.81 18.48
N LEU A 14 -7.60 7.04 18.03
CA LEU A 14 -6.42 7.11 18.90
C LEU A 14 -6.16 8.51 19.47
N GLY A 15 -6.94 9.53 19.12
CA GLY A 15 -6.68 10.92 19.47
C GLY A 15 -5.35 11.42 18.91
N LYS A 16 -4.95 10.96 17.72
CA LYS A 16 -3.69 11.30 17.05
C LYS A 16 -3.93 12.00 15.73
N ARG A 17 -2.94 12.76 15.30
CA ARG A 17 -2.94 13.44 14.03
C ARG A 17 -2.85 12.41 12.90
N ALA A 18 -3.68 12.56 11.87
CA ALA A 18 -3.58 11.82 10.62
C ALA A 18 -3.10 12.76 9.50
N ILE A 19 -2.12 12.31 8.75
CA ILE A 19 -1.57 12.99 7.58
C ILE A 19 -1.40 11.95 6.47
N PHE A 20 -1.16 12.40 5.25
CA PHE A 20 -0.95 11.48 4.13
C PHE A 20 0.17 11.95 3.20
N THR A 21 0.77 10.99 2.52
CA THR A 21 1.67 11.20 1.40
C THR A 21 0.90 11.07 0.09
N GLU A 22 1.36 11.75 -0.95
CA GLU A 22 0.79 11.69 -2.29
C GLU A 22 1.91 11.51 -3.32
N ARG A 23 1.56 10.97 -4.50
CA ARG A 23 2.53 10.88 -5.60
C ARG A 23 2.53 12.15 -6.43
N VAL A 24 3.71 12.75 -6.54
CA VAL A 24 3.99 13.84 -7.45
C VAL A 24 5.04 13.33 -8.43
N ASP A 25 4.74 13.31 -9.72
CA ASP A 25 5.61 12.78 -10.76
C ASP A 25 6.15 11.36 -10.45
N ASN A 26 5.26 10.49 -9.96
CA ASN A 26 5.54 9.13 -9.50
C ASN A 26 6.41 9.01 -8.24
N VAL A 27 6.80 10.10 -7.60
CA VAL A 27 7.57 10.11 -6.36
C VAL A 27 6.63 10.31 -5.17
N MET A 28 6.77 9.46 -4.15
CA MET A 28 6.03 9.60 -2.89
C MET A 28 6.52 10.85 -2.16
N THR A 29 5.62 11.74 -1.79
CA THR A 29 5.96 13.07 -1.26
C THR A 29 5.02 13.49 -0.14
N LEU A 30 5.56 14.16 0.87
CA LEU A 30 4.81 14.83 1.93
C LEU A 30 4.63 16.31 1.55
N LYS A 31 3.64 16.60 0.71
CA LYS A 31 3.48 17.94 0.14
C LYS A 31 2.69 18.90 1.02
N ARG A 32 1.67 18.39 1.72
CA ARG A 32 0.66 19.21 2.43
C ARG A 32 0.87 19.29 3.92
N PHE A 33 1.77 18.49 4.44
CA PHE A 33 1.97 18.31 5.87
C PHE A 33 3.44 18.37 6.22
N SER A 34 3.73 18.54 7.51
CA SER A 34 5.07 18.44 8.05
C SER A 34 5.13 17.43 9.18
N ILE A 35 6.26 16.83 9.36
CA ILE A 35 6.61 15.94 10.47
C ILE A 35 7.64 16.67 11.31
N LYS A 36 7.47 16.65 12.63
CA LYS A 36 8.44 17.25 13.57
C LYS A 36 9.62 16.29 13.74
N PRO A 37 10.85 16.81 13.95
CA PRO A 37 12.00 15.97 14.27
C PRO A 37 11.69 15.04 15.46
N GLY A 38 11.95 13.73 15.29
CA GLY A 38 11.67 12.71 16.30
C GLY A 38 10.20 12.32 16.46
N GLU A 39 9.28 12.87 15.65
CA GLU A 39 7.87 12.48 15.71
C GLU A 39 7.70 11.01 15.32
N ARG A 40 7.04 10.24 16.18
CA ARG A 40 6.79 8.82 15.99
C ARG A 40 5.57 8.62 15.10
N CYS A 41 5.75 7.96 13.97
CA CYS A 41 4.73 7.74 12.95
C CYS A 41 4.43 6.26 12.75
N ILE A 42 3.16 5.93 12.54
CA ILE A 42 2.70 4.64 12.03
C ILE A 42 2.17 4.86 10.63
N ILE A 43 2.57 4.02 9.69
CA ILE A 43 2.02 3.99 8.33
C ILE A 43 0.68 3.26 8.40
N ALA A 44 -0.37 3.90 7.89
CA ALA A 44 -1.71 3.33 7.82
C ALA A 44 -2.05 2.97 6.37
N GLU A 45 -2.38 1.70 6.12
CA GLU A 45 -2.70 1.16 4.79
C GLU A 45 -4.01 0.38 4.80
N ASP A 46 -4.73 0.39 3.70
CA ASP A 46 -5.88 -0.48 3.52
C ASP A 46 -5.44 -1.94 3.33
N VAL A 47 -4.54 -2.18 2.40
CA VAL A 47 -4.01 -3.53 2.10
C VAL A 47 -2.49 -3.48 1.93
N VAL A 48 -1.78 -4.36 2.62
CA VAL A 48 -0.34 -4.58 2.43
C VAL A 48 -0.11 -5.90 1.70
N THR A 49 0.58 -5.83 0.56
CA THR A 49 1.04 -7.01 -0.19
C THR A 49 2.56 -7.15 -0.13
N THR A 50 3.29 -6.40 -0.93
CA THR A 50 4.76 -6.38 -0.94
C THR A 50 5.37 -5.35 0.01
N GLY A 51 4.57 -4.39 0.49
CA GLY A 51 5.05 -3.29 1.32
C GLY A 51 5.89 -2.23 0.61
N ILE A 52 6.00 -2.27 -0.72
CA ILE A 52 6.82 -1.29 -1.48
C ILE A 52 6.34 0.13 -1.28
N SER A 53 5.03 0.40 -1.39
CA SER A 53 4.48 1.74 -1.15
C SER A 53 4.71 2.22 0.28
N SER A 54 4.63 1.30 1.24
CA SER A 54 4.93 1.60 2.64
C SER A 54 6.42 1.91 2.84
N LEU A 55 7.32 1.24 2.11
CA LEU A 55 8.75 1.52 2.15
C LEU A 55 9.05 2.92 1.61
N GLU A 56 8.38 3.36 0.54
CA GLU A 56 8.48 4.72 0.03
C GLU A 56 7.98 5.74 1.07
N THR A 57 6.85 5.45 1.72
CA THR A 57 6.30 6.31 2.77
C THR A 57 7.23 6.38 4.00
N LYS A 58 7.86 5.26 4.38
CA LYS A 58 8.86 5.24 5.44
C LYS A 58 10.03 6.18 5.14
N ARG A 59 10.56 6.13 3.92
CA ARG A 59 11.64 7.05 3.50
C ARG A 59 11.24 8.52 3.66
N VAL A 60 10.04 8.89 3.21
CA VAL A 60 9.51 10.24 3.36
C VAL A 60 9.41 10.66 4.83
N ILE A 61 8.99 9.77 5.73
CA ILE A 61 8.94 10.02 7.17
C ILE A 61 10.33 10.29 7.72
N GLU A 62 11.30 9.45 7.38
CA GLU A 62 12.67 9.53 7.89
C GLU A 62 13.43 10.76 7.31
N GLU A 63 13.24 11.06 6.04
CA GLU A 63 13.79 12.28 5.41
C GLU A 63 13.23 13.55 6.03
N ALA A 64 11.99 13.53 6.51
CA ALA A 64 11.39 14.63 7.26
C ALA A 64 11.83 14.68 8.75
N GLY A 65 12.70 13.77 9.18
CA GLY A 65 13.19 13.68 10.57
C GLY A 65 12.30 12.92 11.52
N GLY A 66 11.26 12.25 11.04
CA GLY A 66 10.36 11.40 11.84
C GLY A 66 10.94 10.00 12.07
N VAL A 67 10.27 9.24 12.93
CA VAL A 67 10.58 7.84 13.26
C VAL A 67 9.43 6.96 12.84
N CYS A 68 9.65 6.07 11.87
CA CYS A 68 8.66 5.08 11.45
C CYS A 68 8.65 3.88 12.41
N LEU A 69 7.51 3.61 13.04
CA LEU A 69 7.35 2.50 13.99
C LEU A 69 6.92 1.20 13.31
N GLY A 70 6.31 1.29 12.13
CA GLY A 70 5.77 0.14 11.40
C GLY A 70 4.49 0.49 10.65
N ILE A 71 3.79 -0.56 10.24
CA ILE A 71 2.54 -0.47 9.47
C ILE A 71 1.37 -0.97 10.32
N ALA A 72 0.27 -0.23 10.33
CA ALA A 72 -1.05 -0.72 10.72
C ALA A 72 -1.90 -0.81 9.45
N CYS A 73 -2.52 -1.96 9.19
CA CYS A 73 -3.34 -2.14 8.00
C CYS A 73 -4.68 -2.81 8.29
N VAL A 74 -5.63 -2.65 7.38
CA VAL A 74 -6.89 -3.40 7.47
C VAL A 74 -6.63 -4.85 7.07
N VAL A 75 -5.95 -5.07 5.94
CA VAL A 75 -5.67 -6.42 5.45
C VAL A 75 -4.17 -6.61 5.21
N ASP A 76 -3.59 -7.58 5.89
CA ASP A 76 -2.25 -8.11 5.61
C ASP A 76 -2.38 -9.28 4.62
N ARG A 77 -1.80 -9.09 3.43
CA ARG A 77 -1.68 -10.10 2.37
C ARG A 77 -0.22 -10.46 2.09
N THR A 78 0.68 -10.19 3.02
CA THR A 78 2.08 -10.61 2.86
C THR A 78 2.20 -12.12 2.94
N LYS A 79 3.09 -12.69 2.15
CA LYS A 79 3.40 -14.11 2.17
C LYS A 79 4.45 -14.42 3.23
N ALA A 80 4.45 -15.64 3.74
CA ALA A 80 5.45 -16.07 4.72
C ALA A 80 6.87 -16.08 4.16
N ASP A 81 7.02 -16.42 2.87
CA ASP A 81 8.28 -16.45 2.12
C ASP A 81 8.69 -15.07 1.55
N ALA A 82 7.78 -14.09 1.59
CA ALA A 82 8.01 -12.72 1.14
C ALA A 82 7.35 -11.70 2.10
N PRO A 83 7.89 -11.56 3.32
CA PRO A 83 7.32 -10.64 4.31
C PRO A 83 7.51 -9.18 3.89
N SER A 84 6.73 -8.29 4.49
CA SER A 84 6.92 -6.85 4.32
C SER A 84 8.32 -6.42 4.81
N PRO A 85 9.00 -5.50 4.09
CA PRO A 85 10.29 -4.94 4.53
C PRO A 85 10.16 -4.05 5.77
N ILE A 86 8.94 -3.71 6.17
CA ILE A 86 8.62 -2.94 7.38
C ILE A 86 7.71 -3.79 8.25
N PRO A 87 7.94 -3.85 9.58
CA PRO A 87 7.08 -4.60 10.47
C PRO A 87 5.61 -4.17 10.38
N ILE A 88 4.71 -5.14 10.23
CA ILE A 88 3.27 -4.92 10.40
C ILE A 88 2.99 -5.07 11.89
N VAL A 89 2.71 -3.94 12.55
CA VAL A 89 2.48 -3.89 14.00
C VAL A 89 1.05 -4.20 14.38
N ALA A 90 0.11 -4.02 13.44
CA ALA A 90 -1.29 -4.39 13.60
C ALA A 90 -1.95 -4.64 12.24
N SER A 91 -2.82 -5.64 12.18
CA SER A 91 -3.74 -5.86 11.04
C SER A 91 -5.09 -6.33 11.56
N ALA A 92 -6.17 -5.92 10.92
CA ALA A 92 -7.50 -6.41 11.27
C ALA A 92 -7.73 -7.84 10.73
N ALA A 93 -7.13 -8.15 9.58
CA ALA A 93 -7.20 -9.48 8.99
C ALA A 93 -5.90 -9.84 8.27
N LYS A 94 -5.53 -11.13 8.31
CA LYS A 94 -4.48 -11.70 7.45
C LYS A 94 -5.14 -12.64 6.46
N LEU A 95 -4.92 -12.39 5.16
CA LEU A 95 -5.50 -13.19 4.09
C LEU A 95 -4.41 -13.70 3.15
N ASP A 96 -4.36 -15.00 2.98
CA ASP A 96 -3.54 -15.62 1.95
C ASP A 96 -4.38 -15.75 0.68
N LEU A 97 -4.17 -14.82 -0.25
CA LEU A 97 -4.85 -14.81 -1.55
C LEU A 97 -3.81 -15.04 -2.65
N PRO A 98 -3.98 -16.07 -3.46
CA PRO A 98 -3.06 -16.36 -4.54
C PRO A 98 -3.05 -15.24 -5.58
N ASN A 99 -1.86 -14.93 -6.09
CA ASN A 99 -1.68 -14.10 -7.27
C ASN A 99 -1.22 -15.00 -8.41
N TYR A 100 -1.82 -14.84 -9.58
CA TYR A 100 -1.47 -15.60 -10.77
C TYR A 100 -0.87 -14.69 -11.83
N LEU A 101 0.05 -15.20 -12.61
CA LEU A 101 0.39 -14.59 -13.88
C LEU A 101 -0.80 -14.70 -14.83
N PRO A 102 -0.99 -13.80 -15.79
CA PRO A 102 -2.15 -13.83 -16.70
C PRO A 102 -2.35 -15.18 -17.39
N GLU A 103 -1.26 -15.82 -17.80
CA GLU A 103 -1.22 -17.12 -18.47
C GLU A 103 -1.53 -18.31 -17.56
N GLU A 104 -1.36 -18.14 -16.26
CA GLU A 104 -1.57 -19.19 -15.24
C GLU A 104 -2.87 -19.01 -14.46
N CYS A 105 -3.61 -17.94 -14.71
CA CYS A 105 -4.81 -17.60 -13.96
C CYS A 105 -5.97 -18.53 -14.31
N PRO A 106 -6.44 -19.39 -13.37
CA PRO A 106 -7.53 -20.32 -13.64
C PRO A 106 -8.84 -19.60 -13.97
N ILE A 107 -9.08 -18.42 -13.36
CA ILE A 107 -10.28 -17.62 -13.63
C ILE A 107 -10.25 -17.07 -15.06
N CYS A 108 -9.09 -16.58 -15.50
CA CYS A 108 -8.92 -16.10 -16.88
C CYS A 108 -9.04 -17.25 -17.89
N ALA A 109 -8.51 -18.43 -17.57
CA ALA A 109 -8.58 -19.61 -18.44
C ALA A 109 -10.03 -20.11 -18.63
N GLU A 110 -10.91 -19.96 -17.66
CA GLU A 110 -12.32 -20.29 -17.81
C GLU A 110 -13.06 -19.36 -18.79
N GLY A 111 -12.59 -18.14 -19.02
CA GLY A 111 -13.19 -17.18 -19.96
C GLY A 111 -14.62 -16.73 -19.62
N LYS A 112 -15.13 -17.05 -18.43
CA LYS A 112 -16.52 -16.77 -18.02
C LYS A 112 -16.73 -15.33 -17.57
N LEU A 113 -15.68 -14.67 -17.07
CA LEU A 113 -15.75 -13.33 -16.51
C LEU A 113 -14.85 -12.38 -17.32
N PRO A 114 -15.35 -11.16 -17.64
CA PRO A 114 -14.50 -10.16 -18.27
C PRO A 114 -13.41 -9.69 -17.31
N LEU A 115 -12.19 -9.51 -17.82
CA LEU A 115 -11.13 -8.86 -17.07
C LEU A 115 -11.47 -7.37 -16.91
N VAL A 116 -11.70 -6.93 -15.67
CA VAL A 116 -12.00 -5.54 -15.34
C VAL A 116 -10.86 -4.96 -14.53
N HIS A 117 -10.31 -3.84 -14.99
CA HIS A 117 -9.28 -3.11 -14.27
C HIS A 117 -9.92 -2.07 -13.34
N LEU A 118 -9.77 -2.27 -12.04
CA LEU A 118 -10.23 -1.33 -11.03
C LEU A 118 -9.04 -0.51 -10.51
N GLY A 119 -9.20 0.81 -10.50
CA GLY A 119 -8.22 1.72 -9.92
C GLY A 119 -7.55 2.65 -10.93
N SER A 120 -6.63 3.46 -10.43
CA SER A 120 -5.98 4.55 -11.18
C SER A 120 -4.76 4.12 -12.00
N ARG A 121 -4.26 2.89 -11.83
CA ARG A 121 -3.13 2.38 -12.60
C ARG A 121 -3.63 1.93 -13.96
N LYS A 122 -3.16 2.59 -15.03
CA LYS A 122 -3.39 2.10 -16.39
C LYS A 122 -2.73 0.72 -16.53
N MET A 123 -3.46 -0.26 -17.09
CA MET A 123 -2.82 -1.47 -17.57
C MET A 123 -1.76 -1.05 -18.58
N LYS A 124 -0.53 -1.55 -18.44
CA LYS A 124 0.42 -1.49 -19.55
C LYS A 124 -0.25 -2.28 -20.67
N GLU A 125 -0.59 -1.61 -21.76
CA GLU A 125 -0.95 -2.30 -22.99
C GLU A 125 0.20 -3.26 -23.29
N GLN A 126 -0.06 -4.55 -23.15
CA GLN A 126 0.82 -5.53 -23.75
C GLN A 126 0.75 -5.24 -25.23
N ALA A 127 1.84 -4.69 -25.76
CA ALA A 127 1.99 -4.51 -27.17
C ALA A 127 1.58 -5.84 -27.82
N LYS A 128 0.50 -5.81 -28.61
CA LYS A 128 0.17 -6.86 -29.53
C LYS A 128 1.38 -7.00 -30.45
N GLN A 129 2.26 -7.93 -30.16
CA GLN A 129 3.13 -8.49 -31.16
C GLN A 129 2.22 -9.32 -32.05
N THR A 130 1.70 -8.65 -33.06
CA THR A 130 1.10 -9.30 -34.20
C THR A 130 2.26 -9.70 -35.09
N LEU A 131 2.44 -10.97 -35.31
CA LEU A 131 3.02 -11.52 -36.50
C LEU A 131 2.06 -11.34 -37.65
#